data_d9c8847e8227fb79e9412ad15a2bdefd
#
_entry.id   d9c8847e8227fb79e9412ad15a2bdefd
#
_cell.length_a   1.000
_cell.length_b   1.000
_cell.length_c   1.000
_cell.angle_alpha   90.00
_cell.angle_beta   90.00
_cell.angle_gamma   90.00
#
_symmetry.space_group_name_H-M   'P 1'
#
loop_
_entity.id
_entity.type
_entity.pdbx_description
1 polymer ?
#
loop_
_entity_poly.entity_id
_entity_poly.type
_entity_poly.pdbx_seq_one_letter_code
_entity_poly.pdbx_strand_id
1 'polypeptide(L)'
;MRLKIAAVLAVTILCLGWVLWGIDPSVVAVSLGDFRWAYMLVVLAAYAGAHALRVVRLRAILGRHVPFVRLLSILSIGYLAINVVPLRMGEFVRPTLLAEKEGIPFGAGLAAIFVERLVDMLMLLGMMLLVSFAVELPAGRIVVEGIDVLQAGQKAVGSLVLVGVVGLAVLLLVGEPLLRLTDRLPGGGFLRRFREGILTLARRPLALGAVLGTSVVIWSVTVLAVYLTLLAFPGLPATAGNALLVWTVTLTGMTVVPTPGFFGGFEASCSAGLVMLGADADRARTFAVLLHLGQFGFTVGAGLFFLVWEGLSLRDVVGRSRVSAERGAA
;
A
#
# COMPACT_ATOMS: atom_id res chain seq x y z
N MET A 1 -3.92 -12.22 -23.00
CA MET A 1 -4.51 -11.95 -21.68
C MET A 1 -4.47 -13.16 -20.77
N ARG A 2 -5.01 -14.32 -21.17
CA ARG A 2 -4.98 -15.59 -20.40
C ARG A 2 -3.56 -15.98 -19.95
N LEU A 3 -2.55 -15.84 -20.82
CA LEU A 3 -1.15 -16.14 -20.51
C LEU A 3 -0.57 -15.23 -19.40
N LYS A 4 -0.89 -13.91 -19.42
CA LYS A 4 -0.45 -12.97 -18.39
C LYS A 4 -1.08 -13.27 -17.02
N ILE A 5 -2.37 -13.64 -16.99
CA ILE A 5 -3.07 -14.05 -15.76
C ILE A 5 -2.48 -15.37 -15.25
N ALA A 6 -2.24 -16.33 -16.14
CA ALA A 6 -1.61 -17.60 -15.77
C ALA A 6 -0.20 -17.40 -15.21
N ALA A 7 0.61 -16.53 -15.81
CA ALA A 7 1.95 -16.21 -15.31
C ALA A 7 1.88 -15.56 -13.91
N VAL A 8 0.95 -14.62 -13.70
CA VAL A 8 0.73 -13.98 -12.41
C VAL A 8 0.29 -14.98 -11.35
N LEU A 9 -0.66 -15.86 -11.67
CA LEU A 9 -1.09 -16.92 -10.75
C LEU A 9 0.04 -17.91 -10.47
N ALA A 10 0.82 -18.28 -11.49
CA ALA A 10 1.98 -19.14 -11.31
C ALA A 10 3.01 -18.52 -10.37
N VAL A 11 3.35 -17.24 -10.53
CA VAL A 11 4.24 -16.51 -9.62
C VAL A 11 3.67 -16.48 -8.21
N THR A 12 2.37 -16.18 -8.04
CA THR A 12 1.72 -16.19 -6.72
C THR A 12 1.80 -17.56 -6.07
N ILE A 13 1.49 -18.64 -6.83
CA ILE A 13 1.55 -20.02 -6.33
C ILE A 13 2.99 -20.40 -5.98
N LEU A 14 3.96 -20.03 -6.80
CA LEU A 14 5.38 -20.29 -6.54
C LEU A 14 5.86 -19.54 -5.29
N CYS A 15 5.48 -18.26 -5.13
CA CYS A 15 5.83 -17.48 -3.95
C CYS A 15 5.18 -18.02 -2.67
N LEU A 16 3.89 -18.37 -2.73
CA LEU A 16 3.20 -19.02 -1.60
C LEU A 16 3.81 -20.40 -1.30
N GLY A 17 4.03 -21.20 -2.34
CA GLY A 17 4.68 -22.49 -2.20
C GLY A 17 6.05 -22.37 -1.55
N TRP A 18 6.86 -21.39 -1.96
CA TRP A 18 8.17 -21.14 -1.39
C TRP A 18 8.10 -20.69 0.08
N VAL A 19 7.15 -19.81 0.42
CA VAL A 19 6.93 -19.36 1.81
C VAL A 19 6.46 -20.50 2.70
N LEU A 20 5.57 -21.35 2.19
CA LEU A 20 5.02 -22.49 2.94
C LEU A 20 5.94 -23.72 2.90
N TRP A 21 6.90 -23.75 1.96
CA TRP A 21 7.84 -24.85 1.82
C TRP A 21 8.79 -24.93 3.01
N GLY A 22 8.79 -26.06 3.67
CA GLY A 22 9.65 -26.32 4.82
C GLY A 22 9.17 -25.70 6.14
N ILE A 23 7.96 -25.15 6.21
CA ILE A 23 7.36 -24.81 7.50
C ILE A 23 6.95 -26.10 8.19
N ASP A 24 7.44 -26.31 9.41
CA ASP A 24 7.00 -27.43 10.24
C ASP A 24 5.55 -27.24 10.69
N PRO A 25 4.61 -28.13 10.27
CA PRO A 25 3.21 -28.00 10.67
C PRO A 25 3.00 -28.02 12.19
N SER A 26 3.90 -28.65 12.93
CA SER A 26 3.82 -28.69 14.39
C SER A 26 4.11 -27.31 15.00
N VAL A 27 5.07 -26.57 14.45
CA VAL A 27 5.39 -25.19 14.87
C VAL A 27 4.22 -24.26 14.56
N VAL A 28 3.57 -24.43 13.41
CA VAL A 28 2.36 -23.67 13.06
C VAL A 28 1.24 -23.97 14.06
N ALA A 29 0.95 -25.25 14.33
CA ALA A 29 -0.10 -25.66 15.24
C ALA A 29 0.11 -25.10 16.66
N VAL A 30 1.33 -25.20 17.20
CA VAL A 30 1.69 -24.64 18.51
C VAL A 30 1.56 -23.11 18.48
N SER A 31 2.09 -22.45 17.45
CA SER A 31 2.05 -20.99 17.34
C SER A 31 0.61 -20.46 17.27
N LEU A 32 -0.28 -21.15 16.56
CA LEU A 32 -1.70 -20.78 16.48
C LEU A 32 -2.48 -21.13 17.76
N GLY A 33 -2.08 -22.22 18.46
CA GLY A 33 -2.64 -22.59 19.75
C GLY A 33 -2.32 -21.58 20.86
N ASP A 34 -1.10 -21.08 20.87
CA ASP A 34 -0.62 -20.09 21.83
C ASP A 34 -1.01 -18.66 21.47
N PHE A 35 -1.49 -18.43 20.25
CA PHE A 35 -1.84 -17.09 19.75
C PHE A 35 -3.01 -16.48 20.53
N ARG A 36 -2.81 -15.28 21.02
CA ARG A 36 -3.82 -14.53 21.77
C ARG A 36 -4.83 -13.85 20.87
N TRP A 37 -5.84 -14.56 20.41
CA TRP A 37 -6.83 -14.13 19.41
C TRP A 37 -7.56 -12.83 19.75
N ALA A 38 -7.67 -12.46 21.04
CA ALA A 38 -8.25 -11.18 21.45
C ALA A 38 -7.53 -9.96 20.83
N TYR A 39 -6.22 -10.06 20.63
CA TYR A 39 -5.45 -9.00 19.97
C TYR A 39 -5.84 -8.83 18.51
N MET A 40 -6.25 -9.91 17.81
CA MET A 40 -6.67 -9.82 16.41
C MET A 40 -7.89 -8.92 16.23
N LEU A 41 -8.83 -8.90 17.18
CA LEU A 41 -9.97 -7.98 17.13
C LEU A 41 -9.51 -6.52 17.21
N VAL A 42 -8.53 -6.22 18.06
CA VAL A 42 -7.95 -4.87 18.18
C VAL A 42 -7.16 -4.50 16.92
N VAL A 43 -6.43 -5.45 16.34
CA VAL A 43 -5.71 -5.28 15.07
C VAL A 43 -6.68 -4.98 13.92
N LEU A 44 -7.78 -5.71 13.82
CA LEU A 44 -8.83 -5.45 12.81
C LEU A 44 -9.49 -4.08 13.02
N ALA A 45 -9.74 -3.68 14.26
CA ALA A 45 -10.24 -2.33 14.59
C ALA A 45 -9.21 -1.25 14.20
N ALA A 46 -7.91 -1.48 14.42
CA ALA A 46 -6.84 -0.59 13.97
C ALA A 46 -6.81 -0.45 12.44
N TYR A 47 -6.96 -1.56 11.70
CA TYR A 47 -7.07 -1.51 10.23
C TYR A 47 -8.32 -0.74 9.77
N ALA A 48 -9.47 -0.93 10.43
CA ALA A 48 -10.68 -0.17 10.15
C ALA A 48 -10.48 1.33 10.41
N GLY A 49 -9.84 1.69 11.51
CA GLY A 49 -9.48 3.07 11.83
C GLY A 49 -8.52 3.69 10.80
N ALA A 50 -7.45 2.97 10.44
CA ALA A 50 -6.53 3.39 9.38
C ALA A 50 -7.24 3.57 8.03
N HIS A 51 -8.20 2.69 7.71
CA HIS A 51 -8.99 2.77 6.50
C HIS A 51 -9.91 4.01 6.49
N ALA A 52 -10.55 4.31 7.62
CA ALA A 52 -11.34 5.53 7.81
C ALA A 52 -10.47 6.80 7.68
N LEU A 53 -9.26 6.81 8.26
CA LEU A 53 -8.32 7.92 8.12
C LEU A 53 -7.86 8.13 6.67
N ARG A 54 -7.71 7.06 5.88
CA ARG A 54 -7.43 7.16 4.43
C ARG A 54 -8.57 7.89 3.69
N VAL A 55 -9.83 7.71 4.10
CA VAL A 55 -10.96 8.48 3.56
C VAL A 55 -10.83 9.97 3.90
N VAL A 56 -10.49 10.29 5.14
CA VAL A 56 -10.27 11.69 5.58
C VAL A 56 -9.14 12.31 4.76
N ARG A 57 -8.03 11.58 4.59
CA ARG A 57 -6.89 12.01 3.76
C ARG A 57 -7.30 12.26 2.30
N LEU A 58 -8.00 11.31 1.68
CA LEU A 58 -8.47 11.46 0.30
C LEU A 58 -9.39 12.67 0.14
N ARG A 59 -10.30 12.90 1.09
CA ARG A 59 -11.18 14.08 1.11
C ARG A 59 -10.39 15.38 1.18
N ALA A 60 -9.34 15.44 2.00
CA ALA A 60 -8.46 16.60 2.10
C ALA A 60 -7.73 16.88 0.78
N ILE A 61 -7.25 15.83 0.11
CA ILE A 61 -6.58 15.93 -1.20
C ILE A 61 -7.55 16.44 -2.28
N LEU A 62 -8.74 15.85 -2.38
CA LEU A 62 -9.73 16.22 -3.39
C LEU A 62 -10.25 17.66 -3.20
N GLY A 63 -10.24 18.15 -1.97
CA GLY A 63 -10.68 19.52 -1.68
C GLY A 63 -12.15 19.81 -1.96
N ARG A 64 -12.97 18.77 -2.12
CA ARG A 64 -14.41 18.83 -2.38
C ARG A 64 -15.17 18.10 -1.29
N HIS A 65 -16.39 18.55 -1.02
CA HIS A 65 -17.26 17.88 -0.08
C HIS A 65 -17.87 16.65 -0.78
N VAL A 66 -17.31 15.48 -0.46
CA VAL A 66 -17.90 14.17 -0.84
C VAL A 66 -18.32 13.46 0.44
N PRO A 67 -19.51 12.85 0.52
CA PRO A 67 -19.96 12.11 1.70
C PRO A 67 -18.95 11.03 2.10
N PHE A 68 -18.70 10.91 3.43
CA PHE A 68 -17.70 9.99 3.96
C PHE A 68 -17.93 8.53 3.50
N VAL A 69 -19.17 8.05 3.62
CA VAL A 69 -19.54 6.68 3.25
C VAL A 69 -19.29 6.41 1.75
N ARG A 70 -19.52 7.42 0.90
CA ARG A 70 -19.27 7.30 -0.53
C ARG A 70 -17.78 7.18 -0.86
N LEU A 71 -16.93 8.01 -0.22
CA LEU A 71 -15.49 7.87 -0.36
C LEU A 71 -14.98 6.55 0.23
N LEU A 72 -15.57 6.09 1.34
CA LEU A 72 -15.25 4.81 1.96
C LEU A 72 -15.56 3.65 1.01
N SER A 73 -16.73 3.68 0.36
CA SER A 73 -17.10 2.71 -0.68
C SER A 73 -16.10 2.70 -1.84
N ILE A 74 -15.83 3.86 -2.45
CA ILE A 74 -14.89 3.99 -3.57
C ILE A 74 -13.49 3.50 -3.18
N LEU A 75 -13.03 3.85 -2.00
CA LEU A 75 -11.71 3.47 -1.49
C LEU A 75 -11.63 1.96 -1.24
N SER A 76 -12.65 1.36 -0.62
CA SER A 76 -12.70 -0.08 -0.33
C SER A 76 -12.76 -0.91 -1.60
N ILE A 77 -13.60 -0.53 -2.58
CA ILE A 77 -13.67 -1.19 -3.90
C ILE A 77 -12.34 -1.04 -4.65
N GLY A 78 -11.70 0.12 -4.54
CA GLY A 78 -10.38 0.36 -5.14
C GLY A 78 -9.30 -0.54 -4.55
N TYR A 79 -9.25 -0.70 -3.23
CA TYR A 79 -8.31 -1.62 -2.58
C TYR A 79 -8.60 -3.09 -2.91
N LEU A 80 -9.87 -3.50 -2.96
CA LEU A 80 -10.23 -4.82 -3.48
C LEU A 80 -9.67 -5.03 -4.89
N ALA A 81 -9.85 -4.04 -5.77
CA ALA A 81 -9.37 -4.11 -7.14
C ALA A 81 -7.84 -4.24 -7.23
N ILE A 82 -7.08 -3.51 -6.39
CA ILE A 82 -5.61 -3.61 -6.33
C ILE A 82 -5.17 -5.03 -5.93
N ASN A 83 -5.91 -5.69 -5.04
CA ASN A 83 -5.59 -7.05 -4.58
C ASN A 83 -6.00 -8.13 -5.58
N VAL A 84 -7.08 -7.92 -6.35
CA VAL A 84 -7.64 -8.96 -7.24
C VAL A 84 -7.19 -8.78 -8.70
N VAL A 85 -6.98 -7.53 -9.16
CA VAL A 85 -6.62 -7.24 -10.55
C VAL A 85 -5.10 -7.28 -10.71
N PRO A 86 -4.56 -8.13 -11.61
CA PRO A 86 -3.13 -8.23 -11.85
C PRO A 86 -2.51 -6.91 -12.34
N LEU A 87 -1.19 -6.77 -12.17
CA LEU A 87 -0.38 -5.63 -12.66
C LEU A 87 -0.80 -4.29 -12.05
N ARG A 88 -1.41 -4.29 -10.85
CA ARG A 88 -1.88 -3.07 -10.15
C ARG A 88 -2.85 -2.20 -10.96
N MET A 89 -3.42 -2.73 -12.05
CA MET A 89 -4.42 -2.00 -12.84
C MET A 89 -5.65 -1.63 -12.01
N GLY A 90 -5.87 -2.26 -10.85
CA GLY A 90 -6.90 -1.87 -9.88
C GLY A 90 -6.77 -0.43 -9.36
N GLU A 91 -5.57 0.18 -9.42
CA GLU A 91 -5.40 1.58 -9.02
C GLU A 91 -6.22 2.56 -9.89
N PHE A 92 -6.50 2.22 -11.15
CA PHE A 92 -7.34 3.02 -12.04
C PHE A 92 -8.84 2.94 -11.73
N VAL A 93 -9.27 1.96 -10.93
CA VAL A 93 -10.68 1.82 -10.53
C VAL A 93 -11.13 2.99 -9.67
N ARG A 94 -10.28 3.48 -8.76
CA ARG A 94 -10.63 4.59 -7.87
C ARG A 94 -10.92 5.90 -8.62
N PRO A 95 -10.04 6.42 -9.52
CA PRO A 95 -10.33 7.62 -10.27
C PRO A 95 -11.53 7.45 -11.22
N THR A 96 -11.77 6.24 -11.74
CA THR A 96 -12.96 5.96 -12.55
C THR A 96 -14.23 6.08 -11.71
N LEU A 97 -14.28 5.45 -10.53
CA LEU A 97 -15.43 5.54 -9.64
C LEU A 97 -15.66 6.98 -9.15
N LEU A 98 -14.59 7.75 -8.89
CA LEU A 98 -14.69 9.18 -8.55
C LEU A 98 -15.29 9.99 -9.71
N ALA A 99 -14.93 9.68 -10.96
CA ALA A 99 -15.47 10.35 -12.12
C ALA A 99 -16.93 10.00 -12.36
N GLU A 100 -17.28 8.72 -12.28
CA GLU A 100 -18.64 8.26 -12.54
C GLU A 100 -19.66 8.65 -11.47
N LYS A 101 -19.23 8.58 -10.19
CA LYS A 101 -20.14 8.78 -9.06
C LYS A 101 -20.17 10.19 -8.51
N GLU A 102 -19.06 10.92 -8.61
CA GLU A 102 -18.89 12.24 -8.00
C GLU A 102 -18.60 13.35 -9.01
N GLY A 103 -18.53 13.02 -10.30
CA GLY A 103 -18.22 13.99 -11.35
C GLY A 103 -16.81 14.60 -11.20
N ILE A 104 -15.89 13.92 -10.51
CA ILE A 104 -14.50 14.36 -10.36
C ILE A 104 -13.75 13.91 -11.62
N PRO A 105 -13.14 14.82 -12.39
CA PRO A 105 -12.42 14.43 -13.60
C PRO A 105 -11.38 13.33 -13.33
N PHE A 106 -11.30 12.33 -14.19
CA PHE A 106 -10.38 11.18 -14.03
C PHE A 106 -8.95 11.63 -13.72
N GLY A 107 -8.44 12.65 -14.45
CA GLY A 107 -7.10 13.21 -14.22
C GLY A 107 -6.92 13.78 -12.81
N ALA A 108 -7.95 14.44 -12.25
CA ALA A 108 -7.89 14.94 -10.88
C ALA A 108 -7.95 13.80 -9.86
N GLY A 109 -8.74 12.75 -10.12
CA GLY A 109 -8.75 11.53 -9.30
C GLY A 109 -7.40 10.82 -9.31
N LEU A 110 -6.74 10.73 -10.46
CA LEU A 110 -5.41 10.14 -10.58
C LEU A 110 -4.33 11.01 -9.91
N ALA A 111 -4.43 12.34 -10.00
CA ALA A 111 -3.56 13.25 -9.27
C ALA A 111 -3.67 13.03 -7.75
N ALA A 112 -4.89 12.81 -7.23
CA ALA A 112 -5.08 12.51 -5.82
C ALA A 112 -4.37 11.21 -5.41
N ILE A 113 -4.46 10.15 -6.22
CA ILE A 113 -3.75 8.89 -5.97
C ILE A 113 -2.24 9.07 -6.03
N PHE A 114 -1.75 9.84 -6.99
CA PHE A 114 -0.32 10.15 -7.09
C PHE A 114 0.20 10.85 -5.83
N VAL A 115 -0.53 11.86 -5.33
CA VAL A 115 -0.19 12.53 -4.06
C VAL A 115 -0.18 11.54 -2.90
N GLU A 116 -1.20 10.67 -2.80
CA GLU A 116 -1.21 9.62 -1.78
C GLU A 116 0.04 8.74 -1.84
N ARG A 117 0.42 8.26 -3.04
CA ARG A 117 1.62 7.43 -3.22
C ARG A 117 2.89 8.16 -2.87
N LEU A 118 3.03 9.42 -3.29
CA LEU A 118 4.21 10.22 -2.96
C LEU A 118 4.35 10.40 -1.44
N VAL A 119 3.28 10.73 -0.76
CA VAL A 119 3.30 10.88 0.71
C VAL A 119 3.56 9.53 1.39
N ASP A 120 2.97 8.44 0.91
CA ASP A 120 3.23 7.09 1.44
C ASP A 120 4.72 6.71 1.30
N MET A 121 5.37 7.04 0.17
CA MET A 121 6.81 6.80 -0.02
C MET A 121 7.66 7.68 0.91
N LEU A 122 7.28 8.94 1.12
CA LEU A 122 7.94 9.81 2.09
C LEU A 122 7.82 9.28 3.52
N MET A 123 6.65 8.75 3.90
CA MET A 123 6.47 8.10 5.21
C MET A 123 7.34 6.86 5.33
N LEU A 124 7.41 6.02 4.30
CA LEU A 124 8.28 4.84 4.28
C LEU A 124 9.77 5.23 4.44
N LEU A 125 10.22 6.25 3.72
CA LEU A 125 11.59 6.78 3.87
C LEU A 125 11.84 7.31 5.29
N GLY A 126 10.86 8.02 5.85
CA GLY A 126 10.91 8.48 7.26
C GLY A 126 11.00 7.32 8.25
N MET A 127 10.23 6.25 8.05
CA MET A 127 10.32 5.05 8.88
C MET A 127 11.68 4.34 8.74
N MET A 128 12.23 4.26 7.53
CA MET A 128 13.59 3.72 7.33
C MET A 128 14.65 4.53 8.09
N LEU A 129 14.54 5.85 8.09
CA LEU A 129 15.44 6.71 8.88
C LEU A 129 15.24 6.49 10.38
N LEU A 130 13.98 6.43 10.84
CA LEU A 130 13.70 6.15 12.26
C LEU A 130 14.25 4.79 12.71
N VAL A 131 14.11 3.74 11.89
CA VAL A 131 14.70 2.41 12.17
C VAL A 131 16.21 2.52 12.34
N SER A 132 16.89 3.29 11.51
CA SER A 132 18.35 3.46 11.58
C SER A 132 18.84 4.08 12.90
N PHE A 133 17.97 4.80 13.63
CA PHE A 133 18.29 5.43 14.91
C PHE A 133 17.69 4.71 16.12
N ALA A 134 16.55 4.02 15.93
CA ALA A 134 15.74 3.49 17.02
C ALA A 134 15.96 2.00 17.31
N VAL A 135 16.60 1.26 16.41
CA VAL A 135 16.76 -0.19 16.50
C VAL A 135 18.22 -0.56 16.45
N GLU A 136 18.73 -1.11 17.56
CA GLU A 136 20.06 -1.74 17.58
C GLU A 136 19.94 -3.13 16.92
N LEU A 137 20.50 -3.25 15.73
CA LEU A 137 20.51 -4.52 15.01
C LEU A 137 21.67 -5.40 15.49
N PRO A 138 21.42 -6.71 15.76
CA PRO A 138 22.43 -7.64 16.25
C PRO A 138 23.51 -7.78 15.24
N ALA A 139 24.39 -7.21 14.83
CA ALA A 139 25.48 -7.30 13.87
C ALA A 139 25.70 -6.01 13.01
N GLY A 140 25.08 -4.90 13.36
CA GLY A 140 25.39 -3.58 12.79
C GLY A 140 24.99 -3.35 11.34
N ARG A 141 24.76 -4.38 10.55
CA ARG A 141 24.30 -4.29 9.15
C ARG A 141 23.56 -5.55 8.75
N ILE A 142 22.44 -5.36 8.05
CA ILE A 142 21.71 -6.46 7.46
C ILE A 142 22.29 -6.71 6.07
N VAL A 143 23.25 -7.61 5.99
CA VAL A 143 23.89 -7.98 4.73
C VAL A 143 23.36 -9.35 4.30
N VAL A 144 22.61 -9.40 3.20
CA VAL A 144 22.20 -10.63 2.53
C VAL A 144 22.97 -10.72 1.22
N GLU A 145 23.74 -11.77 1.02
CA GLU A 145 24.59 -11.96 -0.16
C GLU A 145 25.49 -10.75 -0.50
N GLY A 146 26.04 -10.08 0.53
CA GLY A 146 26.90 -8.90 0.35
C GLY A 146 26.15 -7.58 0.16
N ILE A 147 24.82 -7.58 0.13
CA ILE A 147 23.98 -6.38 -0.01
C ILE A 147 23.44 -5.94 1.34
N ASP A 148 23.73 -4.71 1.74
CA ASP A 148 23.05 -4.06 2.87
C ASP A 148 21.61 -3.75 2.50
N VAL A 149 20.68 -4.58 3.00
CA VAL A 149 19.26 -4.53 2.65
C VAL A 149 18.62 -3.19 3.03
N LEU A 150 18.99 -2.62 4.17
CA LEU A 150 18.45 -1.33 4.61
C LEU A 150 18.94 -0.20 3.69
N GLN A 151 20.24 -0.19 3.39
CA GLN A 151 20.82 0.83 2.50
C GLN A 151 20.30 0.69 1.07
N ALA A 152 20.18 -0.53 0.56
CA ALA A 152 19.60 -0.79 -0.77
C ALA A 152 18.14 -0.33 -0.83
N GLY A 153 17.35 -0.63 0.21
CA GLY A 153 15.98 -0.16 0.34
C GLY A 153 15.87 1.36 0.39
N GLN A 154 16.70 2.03 1.20
CA GLN A 154 16.75 3.50 1.25
C GLN A 154 17.08 4.12 -0.11
N LYS A 155 18.06 3.56 -0.84
CA LYS A 155 18.42 4.01 -2.19
C LYS A 155 17.26 3.80 -3.17
N ALA A 156 16.61 2.64 -3.15
CA ALA A 156 15.49 2.34 -4.05
C ALA A 156 14.29 3.28 -3.78
N VAL A 157 13.84 3.38 -2.53
CA VAL A 157 12.72 4.26 -2.15
C VAL A 157 13.07 5.72 -2.35
N GLY A 158 14.29 6.14 -1.97
CA GLY A 158 14.78 7.50 -2.18
C GLY A 158 14.82 7.88 -3.67
N SER A 159 15.26 6.97 -4.54
CA SER A 159 15.24 7.16 -5.99
C SER A 159 13.81 7.33 -6.54
N LEU A 160 12.87 6.52 -6.07
CA LEU A 160 11.45 6.64 -6.46
C LEU A 160 10.87 7.99 -6.01
N VAL A 161 11.16 8.42 -4.79
CA VAL A 161 10.76 9.74 -4.28
C VAL A 161 11.37 10.84 -5.14
N LEU A 162 12.68 10.77 -5.43
CA LEU A 162 13.37 11.77 -6.24
C LEU A 162 12.74 11.87 -7.63
N VAL A 163 12.52 10.75 -8.32
CA VAL A 163 11.87 10.71 -9.64
C VAL A 163 10.47 11.32 -9.58
N GLY A 164 9.68 10.98 -8.55
CA GLY A 164 8.35 11.54 -8.35
C GLY A 164 8.36 13.05 -8.12
N VAL A 165 9.27 13.55 -7.28
CA VAL A 165 9.42 14.97 -6.97
C VAL A 165 9.94 15.75 -8.20
N VAL A 166 10.97 15.24 -8.90
CA VAL A 166 11.50 15.87 -10.12
C VAL A 166 10.44 15.89 -11.22
N GLY A 167 9.73 14.78 -11.45
CA GLY A 167 8.65 14.72 -12.42
C GLY A 167 7.53 15.74 -12.10
N LEU A 168 7.18 15.86 -10.84
CA LEU A 168 6.22 16.85 -10.37
C LEU A 168 6.74 18.29 -10.57
N ALA A 169 7.99 18.56 -10.21
CA ALA A 169 8.62 19.88 -10.39
C ALA A 169 8.65 20.29 -11.88
N VAL A 170 9.05 19.37 -12.77
CA VAL A 170 9.01 19.60 -14.21
C VAL A 170 7.60 19.93 -14.69
N LEU A 171 6.59 19.16 -14.27
CA LEU A 171 5.19 19.39 -14.63
C LEU A 171 4.68 20.76 -14.14
N LEU A 172 5.11 21.20 -12.95
CA LEU A 172 4.66 22.45 -12.35
C LEU A 172 5.39 23.68 -12.95
N LEU A 173 6.71 23.57 -13.16
CA LEU A 173 7.56 24.68 -13.60
C LEU A 173 7.53 24.87 -15.14
N VAL A 174 7.58 23.77 -15.89
CA VAL A 174 7.61 23.80 -17.37
C VAL A 174 6.21 23.54 -17.96
N GLY A 175 5.22 23.40 -17.12
CA GLY A 175 3.91 22.85 -17.47
C GLY A 175 3.18 23.51 -18.64
N GLU A 176 3.16 24.85 -18.75
CA GLU A 176 2.41 25.51 -19.82
C GLU A 176 2.98 25.25 -21.24
N PRO A 177 4.30 25.35 -21.50
CA PRO A 177 4.86 24.94 -22.77
C PRO A 177 4.64 23.45 -23.07
N LEU A 178 4.83 22.60 -22.08
CA LEU A 178 4.64 21.16 -22.20
C LEU A 178 3.17 20.82 -22.48
N LEU A 179 2.23 21.46 -21.79
CA LEU A 179 0.79 21.25 -21.97
C LEU A 179 0.34 21.69 -23.37
N ARG A 180 0.84 22.82 -23.90
CA ARG A 180 0.54 23.25 -25.27
C ARG A 180 1.04 22.25 -26.33
N LEU A 181 2.18 21.61 -26.08
CA LEU A 181 2.69 20.56 -26.93
C LEU A 181 1.81 19.30 -26.88
N THR A 182 1.36 18.93 -25.66
CA THR A 182 0.54 17.73 -25.44
C THR A 182 -0.94 17.95 -25.78
N ASP A 183 -1.47 19.19 -25.78
CA ASP A 183 -2.86 19.48 -26.15
C ASP A 183 -3.21 19.01 -27.58
N ARG A 184 -2.20 18.83 -28.43
CA ARG A 184 -2.36 18.29 -29.80
C ARG A 184 -2.35 16.77 -29.87
N LEU A 185 -2.04 16.11 -28.74
CA LEU A 185 -1.96 14.64 -28.64
C LEU A 185 -3.22 14.09 -27.95
N PRO A 186 -3.62 12.87 -28.30
CA PRO A 186 -4.65 12.17 -27.54
C PRO A 186 -4.23 12.13 -26.06
N GLY A 187 -5.08 12.60 -25.15
CA GLY A 187 -4.79 12.62 -23.70
C GLY A 187 -4.19 13.94 -23.15
N GLY A 188 -3.90 14.96 -23.96
CA GLY A 188 -3.36 16.24 -23.47
C GLY A 188 -4.22 16.91 -22.39
N GLY A 189 -5.54 16.82 -22.51
CA GLY A 189 -6.46 17.29 -21.48
C GLY A 189 -6.36 16.55 -20.15
N PHE A 190 -5.84 15.32 -20.14
CA PHE A 190 -5.57 14.56 -18.93
C PHE A 190 -4.42 15.20 -18.12
N LEU A 191 -3.28 15.49 -18.76
CA LEU A 191 -2.12 16.05 -18.09
C LEU A 191 -2.42 17.44 -17.48
N ARG A 192 -3.23 18.24 -18.15
CA ARG A 192 -3.73 19.52 -17.63
C ARG A 192 -4.56 19.34 -16.36
N ARG A 193 -5.55 18.43 -16.35
CA ARG A 193 -6.39 18.14 -15.19
C ARG A 193 -5.60 17.53 -14.03
N PHE A 194 -4.60 16.72 -14.36
CA PHE A 194 -3.67 16.18 -13.36
C PHE A 194 -2.90 17.30 -12.67
N ARG A 195 -2.29 18.20 -13.45
CA ARG A 195 -1.57 19.39 -12.93
C ARG A 195 -2.48 20.28 -12.09
N GLU A 196 -3.68 20.59 -12.56
CA GLU A 196 -4.66 21.41 -11.84
C GLU A 196 -5.02 20.79 -10.48
N GLY A 197 -5.19 19.47 -10.41
CA GLY A 197 -5.41 18.74 -9.16
C GLY A 197 -4.28 18.94 -8.15
N ILE A 198 -3.02 18.83 -8.59
CA ILE A 198 -1.84 19.09 -7.75
C ILE A 198 -1.77 20.55 -7.29
N LEU A 199 -1.94 21.50 -8.22
CA LEU A 199 -1.91 22.94 -7.90
C LEU A 199 -3.01 23.35 -6.92
N THR A 200 -4.19 22.75 -7.06
CA THR A 200 -5.31 23.00 -6.13
C THR A 200 -4.95 22.60 -4.71
N LEU A 201 -4.29 21.46 -4.52
CA LEU A 201 -3.81 21.03 -3.21
C LEU A 201 -2.66 21.93 -2.71
N ALA A 202 -1.68 22.23 -3.57
CA ALA A 202 -0.52 23.05 -3.19
C ALA A 202 -0.89 24.45 -2.70
N ARG A 203 -1.99 25.02 -3.21
CA ARG A 203 -2.52 26.33 -2.79
C ARG A 203 -3.31 26.28 -1.46
N ARG A 204 -3.43 25.11 -0.83
CA ARG A 204 -4.24 24.89 0.38
C ARG A 204 -3.37 24.33 1.52
N PRO A 205 -2.61 25.19 2.24
CA PRO A 205 -1.64 24.74 3.24
C PRO A 205 -2.30 23.94 4.39
N LEU A 206 -3.51 24.29 4.79
CA LEU A 206 -4.25 23.49 5.79
C LEU A 206 -4.60 22.09 5.30
N ALA A 207 -4.92 21.94 4.01
CA ALA A 207 -5.17 20.62 3.42
C ALA A 207 -3.88 19.80 3.35
N LEU A 208 -2.74 20.40 3.00
CA LEU A 208 -1.43 19.76 3.06
C LEU A 208 -1.09 19.29 4.48
N GLY A 209 -1.29 20.16 5.48
CA GLY A 209 -1.12 19.80 6.88
C GLY A 209 -2.01 18.63 7.31
N ALA A 210 -3.27 18.63 6.88
CA ALA A 210 -4.19 17.52 7.13
C ALA A 210 -3.75 16.22 6.43
N VAL A 211 -3.24 16.28 5.19
CA VAL A 211 -2.72 15.12 4.46
C VAL A 211 -1.50 14.54 5.17
N LEU A 212 -0.54 15.35 5.56
CA LEU A 212 0.65 14.90 6.28
C LEU A 212 0.29 14.35 7.66
N GLY A 213 -0.49 15.09 8.44
CA GLY A 213 -0.91 14.68 9.79
C GLY A 213 -1.69 13.37 9.78
N THR A 214 -2.68 13.22 8.89
CA THR A 214 -3.42 11.97 8.74
C THR A 214 -2.51 10.83 8.27
N SER A 215 -1.51 11.10 7.42
CA SER A 215 -0.55 10.07 6.98
C SER A 215 0.32 9.58 8.14
N VAL A 216 0.85 10.47 8.97
CA VAL A 216 1.59 10.08 10.19
C VAL A 216 0.71 9.18 11.06
N VAL A 217 -0.55 9.57 11.32
CA VAL A 217 -1.45 8.76 12.16
C VAL A 217 -1.74 7.40 11.50
N ILE A 218 -2.03 7.34 10.18
CA ILE A 218 -2.27 6.09 9.46
C ILE A 218 -1.07 5.14 9.62
N TRP A 219 0.14 5.64 9.41
CA TRP A 219 1.35 4.83 9.48
C TRP A 219 1.66 4.40 10.91
N SER A 220 1.45 5.27 11.91
CA SER A 220 1.56 4.92 13.33
C SER A 220 0.56 3.84 13.74
N VAL A 221 -0.68 3.91 13.28
CA VAL A 221 -1.72 2.90 13.54
C VAL A 221 -1.37 1.56 12.88
N THR A 222 -0.78 1.57 11.68
CA THR A 222 -0.35 0.32 11.04
C THR A 222 0.86 -0.31 11.73
N VAL A 223 1.83 0.48 12.20
CA VAL A 223 2.92 -0.02 13.07
C VAL A 223 2.38 -0.57 14.38
N LEU A 224 1.40 0.12 14.99
CA LEU A 224 0.71 -0.36 16.19
C LEU A 224 0.02 -1.71 15.95
N ALA A 225 -0.62 -1.91 14.79
CA ALA A 225 -1.23 -3.19 14.43
C ALA A 225 -0.19 -4.32 14.37
N VAL A 226 0.99 -4.07 13.79
CA VAL A 226 2.12 -5.03 13.81
C VAL A 226 2.58 -5.29 15.24
N TYR A 227 2.74 -4.26 16.05
CA TYR A 227 3.13 -4.38 17.46
C TYR A 227 2.15 -5.24 18.27
N LEU A 228 0.85 -4.99 18.11
CA LEU A 228 -0.19 -5.78 18.78
C LEU A 228 -0.20 -7.23 18.31
N THR A 229 0.09 -7.48 17.04
CA THR A 229 0.23 -8.84 16.52
C THR A 229 1.47 -9.53 17.10
N LEU A 230 2.60 -8.81 17.28
CA LEU A 230 3.78 -9.34 17.97
C LEU A 230 3.48 -9.71 19.42
N LEU A 231 2.74 -8.86 20.15
CA LEU A 231 2.30 -9.16 21.51
C LEU A 231 1.35 -10.39 21.59
N ALA A 232 0.61 -10.64 20.52
CA ALA A 232 -0.26 -11.80 20.41
C ALA A 232 0.50 -13.12 20.22
N PHE A 233 1.75 -13.06 19.73
CA PHE A 233 2.63 -14.20 19.47
C PHE A 233 3.65 -14.38 20.62
N PRO A 234 3.46 -15.32 21.54
CA PRO A 234 4.46 -15.62 22.58
C PRO A 234 5.80 -16.03 21.95
N GLY A 235 6.89 -15.51 22.49
CA GLY A 235 8.24 -15.84 22.05
C GLY A 235 8.78 -15.03 20.86
N LEU A 236 8.01 -14.09 20.33
CA LEU A 236 8.53 -13.10 19.38
C LEU A 236 9.00 -11.81 20.12
N PRO A 237 10.00 -11.09 19.58
CA PRO A 237 10.56 -9.91 20.23
C PRO A 237 9.62 -8.70 20.05
N ALA A 238 8.62 -8.57 20.93
CA ALA A 238 7.55 -7.58 20.85
C ALA A 238 7.95 -6.25 21.48
N THR A 239 8.59 -5.36 20.71
CA THR A 239 8.82 -3.95 21.05
C THR A 239 8.29 -3.04 19.96
N ALA A 240 8.05 -1.77 20.26
CA ALA A 240 7.62 -0.79 19.27
C ALA A 240 8.68 -0.58 18.16
N GLY A 241 9.97 -0.59 18.52
CA GLY A 241 11.08 -0.52 17.57
C GLY A 241 11.11 -1.73 16.62
N ASN A 242 10.94 -2.93 17.16
CA ASN A 242 10.89 -4.15 16.36
C ASN A 242 9.68 -4.17 15.42
N ALA A 243 8.53 -3.72 15.88
CA ALA A 243 7.34 -3.57 15.02
C ALA A 243 7.59 -2.58 13.89
N LEU A 244 8.24 -1.46 14.18
CA LEU A 244 8.63 -0.47 13.17
C LEU A 244 9.60 -1.07 12.15
N LEU A 245 10.62 -1.81 12.59
CA LEU A 245 11.57 -2.50 11.71
C LEU A 245 10.84 -3.51 10.80
N VAL A 246 10.10 -4.45 11.41
CA VAL A 246 9.38 -5.50 10.68
C VAL A 246 8.45 -4.88 9.63
N TRP A 247 7.68 -3.86 10.02
CA TRP A 247 6.77 -3.20 9.09
C TRP A 247 7.51 -2.46 7.97
N THR A 248 8.61 -1.77 8.28
CA THR A 248 9.45 -1.06 7.30
C THR A 248 10.06 -2.01 6.29
N VAL A 249 10.61 -3.14 6.74
CA VAL A 249 11.18 -4.18 5.85
C VAL A 249 10.08 -4.78 4.98
N THR A 250 8.91 -5.08 5.56
CA THR A 250 7.75 -5.63 4.83
C THR A 250 7.33 -4.70 3.69
N LEU A 251 7.15 -3.41 3.98
CA LEU A 251 6.74 -2.42 2.98
C LEU A 251 7.78 -2.21 1.89
N THR A 252 9.06 -2.22 2.27
CA THR A 252 10.17 -2.11 1.31
C THR A 252 10.15 -3.27 0.34
N GLY A 253 10.03 -4.50 0.83
CA GLY A 253 9.96 -5.69 -0.02
C GLY A 253 8.73 -5.68 -0.94
N MET A 254 7.56 -5.30 -0.42
CA MET A 254 6.34 -5.16 -1.24
C MET A 254 6.46 -4.08 -2.32
N THR A 255 7.27 -3.04 -2.08
CA THR A 255 7.52 -1.96 -3.06
C THR A 255 8.46 -2.42 -4.15
N VAL A 256 9.51 -3.16 -3.79
CA VAL A 256 10.54 -3.67 -4.72
C VAL A 256 10.03 -4.86 -5.53
N VAL A 257 9.26 -5.76 -4.90
CA VAL A 257 8.72 -6.97 -5.55
C VAL A 257 7.19 -6.96 -5.50
N PRO A 258 6.53 -6.28 -6.44
CA PRO A 258 5.07 -6.20 -6.46
C PRO A 258 4.46 -7.51 -6.95
N THR A 259 4.04 -8.37 -6.04
CA THR A 259 3.30 -9.59 -6.32
C THR A 259 1.78 -9.36 -6.27
N PRO A 260 0.96 -10.16 -6.97
CA PRO A 260 -0.50 -10.06 -6.88
C PRO A 260 -1.01 -10.33 -5.47
N GLY A 261 -1.87 -9.43 -4.97
CA GLY A 261 -2.34 -9.49 -3.59
C GLY A 261 -1.21 -9.43 -2.56
N PHE A 262 0.02 -9.10 -3.01
CA PHE A 262 1.26 -9.07 -2.23
C PHE A 262 1.71 -10.44 -1.67
N PHE A 263 1.05 -11.53 -2.07
CA PHE A 263 1.40 -12.88 -1.62
C PHE A 263 2.83 -13.26 -1.99
N GLY A 264 3.52 -13.87 -1.05
CA GLY A 264 4.93 -14.23 -1.14
C GLY A 264 5.87 -13.07 -0.81
N GLY A 265 5.68 -11.92 -1.42
CA GLY A 265 6.50 -10.73 -1.16
C GLY A 265 6.32 -10.17 0.25
N PHE A 266 5.07 -10.12 0.72
CA PHE A 266 4.75 -9.73 2.09
C PHE A 266 5.35 -10.70 3.10
N GLU A 267 5.06 -11.99 2.96
CA GLU A 267 5.49 -13.01 3.91
C GLU A 267 7.01 -13.13 3.97
N ALA A 268 7.67 -13.14 2.81
CA ALA A 268 9.13 -13.20 2.75
C ALA A 268 9.78 -12.00 3.44
N SER A 269 9.31 -10.79 3.15
CA SER A 269 9.89 -9.58 3.74
C SER A 269 9.54 -9.42 5.21
N CYS A 270 8.32 -9.77 5.62
CA CYS A 270 7.89 -9.74 7.01
C CYS A 270 8.66 -10.73 7.88
N SER A 271 8.78 -11.98 7.41
CA SER A 271 9.56 -13.01 8.11
C SER A 271 11.05 -12.66 8.15
N ALA A 272 11.62 -12.11 7.06
CA ALA A 272 12.99 -11.63 7.07
C ALA A 272 13.21 -10.57 8.14
N GLY A 273 12.32 -9.59 8.28
CA GLY A 273 12.40 -8.58 9.34
C GLY A 273 12.43 -9.17 10.75
N LEU A 274 11.68 -10.24 11.01
CA LEU A 274 11.70 -10.95 12.30
C LEU A 274 12.94 -11.80 12.50
N VAL A 275 13.39 -12.51 11.47
CA VAL A 275 14.64 -13.30 11.53
C VAL A 275 15.85 -12.40 11.80
N MET A 276 15.88 -11.18 11.26
CA MET A 276 16.90 -10.17 11.56
C MET A 276 16.94 -9.80 13.05
N LEU A 277 15.82 -9.92 13.75
CA LEU A 277 15.70 -9.71 15.19
C LEU A 277 15.98 -10.96 16.02
N GLY A 278 16.46 -12.05 15.39
CA GLY A 278 16.80 -13.31 16.05
C GLY A 278 15.58 -14.23 16.28
N ALA A 279 14.44 -13.96 15.67
CA ALA A 279 13.29 -14.84 15.76
C ALA A 279 13.53 -16.15 14.97
N ASP A 280 12.94 -17.25 15.47
CA ASP A 280 12.89 -18.51 14.75
C ASP A 280 12.19 -18.36 13.39
N ALA A 281 12.74 -18.98 12.34
CA ALA A 281 12.29 -18.78 10.97
C ALA A 281 10.84 -19.26 10.75
N ASP A 282 10.43 -20.37 11.35
CA ASP A 282 9.10 -20.94 11.14
C ASP A 282 8.04 -20.13 11.90
N ARG A 283 8.38 -19.65 13.12
CA ARG A 283 7.53 -18.71 13.86
C ARG A 283 7.40 -17.38 13.11
N ALA A 284 8.51 -16.87 12.54
CA ALA A 284 8.49 -15.64 11.75
C ALA A 284 7.62 -15.76 10.49
N ARG A 285 7.68 -16.89 9.79
CA ARG A 285 6.82 -17.19 8.64
C ARG A 285 5.35 -17.31 9.04
N THR A 286 5.06 -18.03 10.15
CA THR A 286 3.70 -18.18 10.69
C THR A 286 3.10 -16.84 11.05
N PHE A 287 3.87 -15.98 11.74
CA PHE A 287 3.48 -14.61 12.03
C PHE A 287 3.16 -13.82 10.76
N ALA A 288 4.04 -13.88 9.75
CA ALA A 288 3.89 -13.13 8.51
C ALA A 288 2.62 -13.52 7.75
N VAL A 289 2.33 -14.83 7.67
CA VAL A 289 1.11 -15.34 7.06
C VAL A 289 -0.13 -14.86 7.82
N LEU A 290 -0.13 -14.94 9.15
CA LEU A 290 -1.29 -14.53 9.96
C LEU A 290 -1.54 -13.02 9.86
N LEU A 291 -0.50 -12.20 9.94
CA LEU A 291 -0.59 -10.74 9.79
C LEU A 291 -1.14 -10.37 8.40
N HIS A 292 -0.62 -11.02 7.34
CA HIS A 292 -1.09 -10.77 5.98
C HIS A 292 -2.54 -11.20 5.78
N LEU A 293 -2.92 -12.39 6.24
CA LEU A 293 -4.31 -12.87 6.16
C LEU A 293 -5.28 -11.94 6.89
N GLY A 294 -4.90 -11.42 8.06
CA GLY A 294 -5.70 -10.42 8.77
C GLY A 294 -5.91 -9.14 7.97
N GLN A 295 -4.84 -8.57 7.43
CA GLN A 295 -4.88 -7.36 6.62
C GLN A 295 -5.62 -7.57 5.28
N PHE A 296 -5.30 -8.65 4.59
CA PHE A 296 -5.91 -9.03 3.31
C PHE A 296 -7.40 -9.32 3.49
N GLY A 297 -7.75 -10.13 4.51
CA GLY A 297 -9.14 -10.46 4.84
C GLY A 297 -9.97 -9.21 5.16
N PHE A 298 -9.44 -8.28 5.95
CA PHE A 298 -10.09 -6.99 6.20
C PHE A 298 -10.31 -6.20 4.89
N THR A 299 -9.26 -6.06 4.09
CA THR A 299 -9.30 -5.24 2.86
C THR A 299 -10.25 -5.82 1.82
N VAL A 300 -10.18 -7.13 1.60
CA VAL A 300 -11.05 -7.83 0.65
C VAL A 300 -12.49 -7.87 1.18
N GLY A 301 -12.67 -8.15 2.47
CA GLY A 301 -13.99 -8.17 3.10
C GLY A 301 -14.70 -6.82 3.01
N ALA A 302 -14.02 -5.72 3.35
CA ALA A 302 -14.55 -4.37 3.21
C ALA A 302 -14.88 -4.05 1.75
N GLY A 303 -13.99 -4.41 0.82
CA GLY A 303 -14.20 -4.19 -0.61
C GLY A 303 -15.40 -4.97 -1.17
N LEU A 304 -15.55 -6.24 -0.80
CA LEU A 304 -16.71 -7.07 -1.19
C LEU A 304 -18.02 -6.54 -0.59
N PHE A 305 -18.00 -6.14 0.68
CA PHE A 305 -19.16 -5.53 1.32
C PHE A 305 -19.65 -4.32 0.51
N PHE A 306 -18.77 -3.36 0.22
CA PHE A 306 -19.15 -2.17 -0.54
C PHE A 306 -19.46 -2.47 -2.02
N LEU A 307 -18.84 -3.48 -2.62
CA LEU A 307 -19.16 -3.92 -3.96
C LEU A 307 -20.64 -4.35 -4.06
N VAL A 308 -21.08 -5.20 -3.11
CA VAL A 308 -22.48 -5.64 -3.01
C VAL A 308 -23.41 -4.47 -2.67
N TRP A 309 -23.02 -3.61 -1.72
CA TRP A 309 -23.77 -2.42 -1.34
C TRP A 309 -24.06 -1.48 -2.52
N GLU A 310 -23.09 -1.34 -3.43
CA GLU A 310 -23.20 -0.49 -4.63
C GLU A 310 -23.85 -1.20 -5.82
N GLY A 311 -24.26 -2.46 -5.66
CA GLY A 311 -24.84 -3.27 -6.74
C GLY A 311 -23.87 -3.55 -7.89
N LEU A 312 -22.57 -3.54 -7.62
CA LEU A 312 -21.52 -3.80 -8.62
C LEU A 312 -21.05 -5.26 -8.56
N SER A 313 -20.58 -5.76 -9.69
CA SER A 313 -19.94 -7.07 -9.79
C SER A 313 -18.43 -6.95 -9.92
N LEU A 314 -17.69 -8.01 -9.59
CA LEU A 314 -16.23 -8.07 -9.84
C LEU A 314 -15.90 -7.89 -11.34
N ARG A 315 -16.79 -8.33 -12.24
CA ARG A 315 -16.62 -8.13 -13.70
C ARG A 315 -16.66 -6.65 -14.05
N ASP A 316 -17.53 -5.87 -13.41
CA ASP A 316 -17.63 -4.41 -13.62
C ASP A 316 -16.33 -3.73 -13.18
N VAL A 317 -15.78 -4.13 -12.04
CA VAL A 317 -14.51 -3.60 -11.52
C VAL A 317 -13.34 -3.91 -12.46
N VAL A 318 -13.24 -5.17 -12.93
CA VAL A 318 -12.21 -5.58 -13.89
C VAL A 318 -12.40 -4.90 -15.25
N GLY A 319 -13.64 -4.75 -15.71
CA GLY A 319 -13.98 -4.04 -16.95
C GLY A 319 -13.55 -2.56 -16.90
N ARG A 320 -13.89 -1.88 -15.81
CA ARG A 320 -13.52 -0.48 -15.58
C ARG A 320 -12.01 -0.26 -15.54
N SER A 321 -11.25 -1.16 -14.93
CA SER A 321 -9.78 -1.07 -14.90
C SER A 321 -9.16 -1.12 -16.31
N ARG A 322 -9.75 -1.87 -17.24
CA ARG A 322 -9.29 -1.96 -18.64
C ARG A 322 -9.64 -0.72 -19.46
N VAL A 323 -10.90 -0.30 -19.43
CA VAL A 323 -11.36 0.89 -20.15
C VAL A 323 -10.61 2.14 -19.71
N SER A 324 -10.29 2.22 -18.41
CA SER A 324 -9.54 3.36 -17.86
C SER A 324 -8.07 3.34 -18.23
N ALA A 325 -7.45 2.16 -18.34
CA ALA A 325 -6.09 2.03 -18.84
C ALA A 325 -5.98 2.44 -20.33
N GLU A 326 -6.97 2.08 -21.14
CA GLU A 326 -7.07 2.48 -22.55
C GLU A 326 -7.30 3.99 -22.69
N ARG A 327 -8.15 4.59 -21.86
CA ARG A 327 -8.39 6.05 -21.83
C ARG A 327 -7.20 6.86 -21.29
N GLY A 328 -6.36 6.27 -20.47
CA GLY A 328 -5.11 6.89 -20.00
C GLY A 328 -3.96 6.76 -20.99
N ALA A 329 -4.07 5.81 -21.92
CA ALA A 329 -3.11 5.60 -23.00
C ALA A 329 -3.52 6.30 -24.33
N ALA A 330 -4.75 6.78 -24.46
CA ALA A 330 -5.30 7.60 -25.54
C ALA A 330 -5.41 9.07 -25.10
#